data_55e0290c5568c84a74ee34b131f632f5
#
_entry.id   55e0290c5568c84a74ee34b131f632f5
#
_cell.length_a   1.000
_cell.length_b   1.000
_cell.length_c   1.000
_cell.angle_alpha   90.00
_cell.angle_beta   90.00
_cell.angle_gamma   90.00
#
_symmetry.space_group_name_H-M   'P 1'
#
loop_
_entity.id
_entity.type
_entity.pdbx_description
1 polymer ?
#
loop_
_entity_poly.entity_id
_entity_poly.type
_entity_poly.pdbx_seq_one_letter_code
_entity_poly.pdbx_strand_id
1 'polypeptide(L)'
;MTNDYSALLERVVPIVREAAQITREAFTVSDKDAPANIVTSADLAVQSFLKEKLCALLPGSVFFGEEGDADGASGDCLWIVDPIDGTTNFARGIHEYVVSAALAVCEEVVLGVVYNPALDRLYAAAKGCGASCNGKPIRASSAPFNRGILCTAFSLYKKEYAQACIDIVSEAYEQCADFRRFGTCALELCYLAEGVCDLYFEFRLFPWDFAAAGLILSEAGGTVTDHKGNPAPLDRTTPLIAANSKENHKKLLSIAARHIPEVPYTEILR
;
A
#
# COMPACT_ATOMS: atom_id res chain seq x y z
N MET A 1 23.11 -13.75 11.29
CA MET A 1 23.59 -12.77 10.30
C MET A 1 22.49 -11.76 10.14
N THR A 2 22.71 -10.52 10.57
CA THR A 2 21.77 -9.43 10.28
C THR A 2 21.86 -9.18 8.77
N ASN A 3 20.82 -9.59 8.03
CA ASN A 3 20.73 -9.22 6.62
C ASN A 3 20.72 -7.69 6.55
N ASP A 4 21.68 -7.12 5.86
CA ASP A 4 21.76 -5.66 5.67
C ASP A 4 20.74 -5.25 4.59
N TYR A 5 19.46 -5.16 4.99
CA TYR A 5 18.38 -4.73 4.10
C TYR A 5 18.55 -3.26 3.66
N SER A 6 19.36 -2.46 4.38
CA SER A 6 19.66 -1.09 3.99
C SER A 6 20.48 -1.05 2.69
N ALA A 7 21.52 -1.88 2.57
CA ALA A 7 22.31 -1.97 1.34
C ALA A 7 21.48 -2.50 0.15
N LEU A 8 20.53 -3.41 0.41
CA LEU A 8 19.61 -3.88 -0.63
C LEU A 8 18.65 -2.76 -1.05
N LEU A 9 18.12 -1.98 -0.08
CA LEU A 9 17.24 -0.84 -0.36
C LEU A 9 17.90 0.18 -1.31
N GLU A 10 19.16 0.51 -1.10
CA GLU A 10 19.92 1.43 -1.98
C GLU A 10 19.99 0.93 -3.44
N ARG A 11 19.90 -0.38 -3.67
CA ARG A 11 19.89 -0.99 -5.00
C ARG A 11 18.48 -1.07 -5.59
N VAL A 12 17.44 -1.20 -4.76
CA VAL A 12 16.03 -1.29 -5.20
C VAL A 12 15.49 0.09 -5.59
N VAL A 13 15.83 1.13 -4.85
CA VAL A 13 15.36 2.50 -5.10
C VAL A 13 15.57 2.96 -6.55
N PRO A 14 16.76 2.86 -7.15
CA PRO A 14 16.95 3.25 -8.56
C PRO A 14 16.12 2.41 -9.54
N ILE A 15 15.90 1.12 -9.27
CA ILE A 15 15.06 0.26 -10.11
C ILE A 15 13.62 0.74 -10.12
N VAL A 16 13.04 1.06 -8.95
CA VAL A 16 11.67 1.58 -8.86
C VAL A 16 11.54 2.97 -9.51
N ARG A 17 12.54 3.84 -9.37
CA ARG A 17 12.58 5.13 -10.09
C ARG A 17 12.63 4.97 -11.60
N GLU A 18 13.42 4.02 -12.09
CA GLU A 18 13.54 3.74 -13.52
C GLU A 18 12.23 3.15 -14.07
N ALA A 19 11.64 2.18 -13.39
CA ALA A 19 10.35 1.60 -13.74
C ALA A 19 9.25 2.68 -13.89
N ALA A 20 9.21 3.62 -12.97
CA ALA A 20 8.23 4.69 -12.97
C ALA A 20 8.39 5.69 -14.14
N GLN A 21 9.53 5.73 -14.86
CA GLN A 21 9.64 6.56 -16.07
C GLN A 21 8.72 6.04 -17.19
N ILE A 22 8.40 4.76 -17.20
CA ILE A 22 7.48 4.14 -18.18
C ILE A 22 6.09 4.79 -18.10
N THR A 23 5.65 5.26 -16.92
CA THR A 23 4.37 5.96 -16.76
C THR A 23 4.29 7.31 -17.50
N ARG A 24 5.40 7.81 -18.02
CA ARG A 24 5.45 9.06 -18.81
C ARG A 24 5.25 8.82 -20.32
N GLU A 25 5.24 7.58 -20.74
CA GLU A 25 5.01 7.22 -22.13
C GLU A 25 3.52 7.17 -22.46
N ALA A 26 3.19 7.16 -23.75
CA ALA A 26 1.81 6.97 -24.19
C ALA A 26 1.33 5.56 -23.83
N PHE A 27 0.11 5.46 -23.33
CA PHE A 27 -0.51 4.19 -22.90
C PHE A 27 -1.91 4.01 -23.47
N THR A 28 -2.39 2.77 -23.45
CA THR A 28 -3.76 2.40 -23.74
C THR A 28 -4.45 1.92 -22.48
N VAL A 29 -5.77 2.10 -22.40
CA VAL A 29 -6.60 1.66 -21.26
C VAL A 29 -7.48 0.50 -21.70
N SER A 30 -7.60 -0.51 -20.86
CA SER A 30 -8.48 -1.66 -21.07
C SER A 30 -9.24 -1.99 -19.78
N ASP A 31 -10.47 -2.53 -19.91
CA ASP A 31 -11.21 -3.06 -18.77
C ASP A 31 -10.66 -4.44 -18.39
N LYS A 32 -10.57 -4.74 -17.09
CA LYS A 32 -10.26 -6.08 -16.57
C LYS A 32 -11.55 -6.94 -16.56
N ASP A 33 -12.29 -6.88 -15.46
CA ASP A 33 -13.49 -7.69 -15.21
C ASP A 33 -14.77 -6.84 -15.04
N ALA A 34 -14.60 -5.54 -14.84
CA ALA A 34 -15.69 -4.57 -14.70
C ALA A 34 -15.25 -3.18 -15.18
N PRO A 35 -16.18 -2.30 -15.61
CA PRO A 35 -15.85 -0.95 -16.09
C PRO A 35 -15.12 -0.05 -15.07
N ALA A 36 -15.20 -0.39 -13.78
CA ALA A 36 -14.48 0.33 -12.72
C ALA A 36 -13.08 -0.25 -12.43
N ASN A 37 -12.77 -1.42 -12.99
CA ASN A 37 -11.50 -2.11 -12.83
C ASN A 37 -10.74 -2.09 -14.15
N ILE A 38 -9.84 -1.14 -14.28
CA ILE A 38 -9.07 -0.91 -15.51
C ILE A 38 -7.60 -1.30 -15.32
N VAL A 39 -6.96 -1.59 -16.43
CA VAL A 39 -5.51 -1.76 -16.56
C VAL A 39 -5.02 -0.93 -17.71
N THR A 40 -3.81 -0.41 -17.64
CA THR A 40 -3.17 0.26 -18.76
C THR A 40 -1.99 -0.56 -19.30
N SER A 41 -1.58 -0.28 -20.53
CA SER A 41 -0.35 -0.88 -21.05
C SER A 41 0.90 -0.48 -20.26
N ALA A 42 0.82 0.64 -19.51
CA ALA A 42 1.88 1.06 -18.61
C ALA A 42 2.00 0.15 -17.39
N ASP A 43 0.87 -0.31 -16.78
CA ASP A 43 0.88 -1.26 -15.66
C ASP A 43 1.64 -2.53 -16.05
N LEU A 44 1.31 -3.11 -17.22
CA LEU A 44 1.97 -4.32 -17.72
C LEU A 44 3.47 -4.11 -17.99
N ALA A 45 3.84 -2.97 -18.56
CA ALA A 45 5.22 -2.65 -18.87
C ALA A 45 6.06 -2.40 -17.60
N VAL A 46 5.53 -1.65 -16.64
CA VAL A 46 6.14 -1.41 -15.32
C VAL A 46 6.33 -2.72 -14.58
N GLN A 47 5.30 -3.57 -14.52
CA GLN A 47 5.39 -4.87 -13.86
C GLN A 47 6.46 -5.76 -14.50
N SER A 48 6.47 -5.88 -15.82
CA SER A 48 7.46 -6.68 -16.56
C SER A 48 8.90 -6.21 -16.27
N PHE A 49 9.12 -4.90 -16.28
CA PHE A 49 10.40 -4.30 -15.94
C PHE A 49 10.83 -4.61 -14.51
N LEU A 50 9.93 -4.39 -13.52
CA LEU A 50 10.22 -4.66 -12.12
C LEU A 50 10.51 -6.13 -11.87
N LYS A 51 9.73 -7.03 -12.46
CA LYS A 51 9.97 -8.49 -12.37
C LYS A 51 11.35 -8.87 -12.85
N GLU A 52 11.75 -8.42 -14.05
CA GLU A 52 13.08 -8.68 -14.61
C GLU A 52 14.19 -8.20 -13.67
N LYS A 53 14.13 -6.93 -13.26
CA LYS A 53 15.20 -6.30 -12.49
C LYS A 53 15.29 -6.78 -11.05
N LEU A 54 14.16 -6.94 -10.37
CA LEU A 54 14.12 -7.36 -8.96
C LEU A 54 14.50 -8.83 -8.81
N CYS A 55 14.03 -9.73 -9.69
CA CYS A 55 14.45 -11.13 -9.66
C CYS A 55 15.92 -11.31 -10.04
N ALA A 56 16.45 -10.50 -10.96
CA ALA A 56 17.88 -10.50 -11.27
C ALA A 56 18.71 -9.94 -10.10
N LEU A 57 18.19 -8.95 -9.37
CA LEU A 57 18.85 -8.38 -8.19
C LEU A 57 18.97 -9.38 -7.03
N LEU A 58 17.96 -10.23 -6.85
CA LEU A 58 17.89 -11.25 -5.78
C LEU A 58 17.55 -12.62 -6.41
N PRO A 59 18.55 -13.36 -6.94
CA PRO A 59 18.33 -14.68 -7.55
C PRO A 59 17.69 -15.65 -6.56
N GLY A 60 16.67 -16.38 -7.02
CA GLY A 60 15.88 -17.30 -6.19
C GLY A 60 14.69 -16.67 -5.46
N SER A 61 14.52 -15.37 -5.57
CA SER A 61 13.28 -14.72 -5.13
C SER A 61 12.11 -15.02 -6.08
N VAL A 62 10.91 -15.02 -5.53
CA VAL A 62 9.66 -15.16 -6.27
C VAL A 62 9.03 -13.78 -6.48
N PHE A 63 8.26 -13.60 -7.54
CA PHE A 63 7.58 -12.35 -7.85
C PHE A 63 6.06 -12.53 -7.74
N PHE A 64 5.41 -11.61 -7.04
CA PHE A 64 3.98 -11.55 -6.82
C PHE A 64 3.50 -10.13 -7.17
N GLY A 65 2.93 -9.98 -8.36
CA GLY A 65 2.43 -8.71 -8.89
C GLY A 65 0.93 -8.72 -9.08
N GLU A 66 0.33 -7.54 -9.13
CA GLU A 66 -1.11 -7.36 -9.38
C GLU A 66 -1.54 -7.92 -10.73
N GLU A 67 -0.71 -7.75 -11.78
CA GLU A 67 -1.09 -8.04 -13.15
C GLU A 67 -0.76 -9.48 -13.57
N GLY A 68 -1.51 -10.45 -12.97
CA GLY A 68 -1.52 -11.85 -13.41
C GLY A 68 -0.33 -12.72 -12.99
N ASP A 69 0.58 -12.20 -12.16
CA ASP A 69 1.76 -12.94 -11.67
C ASP A 69 1.53 -13.60 -10.29
N ALA A 70 0.29 -13.94 -9.98
CA ALA A 70 -0.09 -14.54 -8.68
C ALA A 70 0.12 -16.07 -8.63
N ASP A 71 0.47 -16.71 -9.74
CA ASP A 71 0.57 -18.18 -9.83
C ASP A 71 1.79 -18.71 -9.06
N GLY A 72 1.52 -19.34 -7.92
CA GLY A 72 2.51 -20.11 -7.17
C GLY A 72 3.53 -19.28 -6.40
N ALA A 73 3.20 -18.07 -6.00
CA ALA A 73 4.07 -17.20 -5.22
C ALA A 73 4.28 -17.73 -3.80
N SER A 74 4.93 -18.88 -3.66
CA SER A 74 5.40 -19.43 -2.39
C SER A 74 6.92 -19.49 -2.39
N GLY A 75 7.57 -18.86 -1.41
CA GLY A 75 9.02 -18.87 -1.28
C GLY A 75 9.46 -18.03 -0.08
N ASP A 76 10.65 -18.34 0.43
CA ASP A 76 11.22 -17.61 1.58
C ASP A 76 11.50 -16.13 1.28
N CYS A 77 11.65 -15.76 0.00
CA CYS A 77 11.88 -14.39 -0.47
C CYS A 77 10.86 -14.04 -1.55
N LEU A 78 9.96 -13.11 -1.27
CA LEU A 78 8.85 -12.74 -2.12
C LEU A 78 8.86 -11.24 -2.41
N TRP A 79 8.99 -10.86 -3.68
CA TRP A 79 8.68 -9.51 -4.14
C TRP A 79 7.17 -9.34 -4.29
N ILE A 80 6.61 -8.32 -3.66
CA ILE A 80 5.18 -7.97 -3.70
C ILE A 80 5.09 -6.60 -4.36
N VAL A 81 4.45 -6.52 -5.53
CA VAL A 81 4.53 -5.35 -6.41
C VAL A 81 3.15 -4.94 -6.91
N ASP A 82 2.87 -3.65 -6.77
CA ASP A 82 1.83 -2.96 -7.53
C ASP A 82 2.52 -2.04 -8.55
N PRO A 83 2.35 -2.31 -9.85
CA PRO A 83 2.98 -1.50 -10.88
C PRO A 83 2.46 -0.07 -10.91
N ILE A 84 1.16 0.15 -10.69
CA ILE A 84 0.54 1.48 -10.61
C ILE A 84 -0.66 1.42 -9.66
N ASP A 85 -0.42 1.55 -8.34
CA ASP A 85 -1.50 1.80 -7.39
C ASP A 85 -2.14 3.16 -7.70
N GLY A 86 -3.46 3.14 -7.92
CA GLY A 86 -4.20 4.28 -8.39
C GLY A 86 -4.33 4.34 -9.93
N THR A 87 -4.47 3.21 -10.63
CA THR A 87 -4.59 3.13 -12.10
C THR A 87 -5.68 4.06 -12.66
N THR A 88 -6.81 4.22 -11.96
CA THR A 88 -7.86 5.17 -12.36
C THR A 88 -7.38 6.62 -12.29
N ASN A 89 -6.63 6.99 -11.25
CA ASN A 89 -6.03 8.32 -11.13
C ASN A 89 -5.04 8.56 -12.26
N PHE A 90 -4.14 7.60 -12.47
CA PHE A 90 -3.16 7.64 -13.54
C PHE A 90 -3.82 7.85 -14.91
N ALA A 91 -4.81 7.01 -15.27
CA ALA A 91 -5.52 7.09 -16.54
C ALA A 91 -6.28 8.41 -16.76
N ARG A 92 -6.64 9.11 -15.67
CA ARG A 92 -7.34 10.40 -15.70
C ARG A 92 -6.41 11.62 -15.56
N GLY A 93 -5.09 11.42 -15.44
CA GLY A 93 -4.12 12.50 -15.23
C GLY A 93 -4.17 13.13 -13.83
N ILE A 94 -4.73 12.42 -12.86
CA ILE A 94 -4.68 12.78 -11.44
C ILE A 94 -3.34 12.31 -10.89
N HIS A 95 -2.63 13.16 -10.16
CA HIS A 95 -1.23 12.93 -9.79
C HIS A 95 -1.04 11.99 -8.58
N GLU A 96 -2.11 11.54 -7.96
CA GLU A 96 -2.11 10.60 -6.84
C GLU A 96 -2.12 9.16 -7.36
N TYR A 97 -0.96 8.70 -7.84
CA TYR A 97 -0.68 7.30 -8.18
C TYR A 97 0.78 6.98 -7.88
N VAL A 98 1.09 5.73 -7.62
CA VAL A 98 2.44 5.32 -7.23
C VAL A 98 2.84 3.98 -7.84
N VAL A 99 4.16 3.75 -7.94
CA VAL A 99 4.76 2.42 -8.12
C VAL A 99 5.15 1.91 -6.75
N SER A 100 4.71 0.72 -6.38
CA SER A 100 4.91 0.12 -5.06
C SER A 100 5.64 -1.21 -5.18
N ALA A 101 6.72 -1.40 -4.41
CA ALA A 101 7.49 -2.64 -4.37
C ALA A 101 7.93 -2.96 -2.93
N ALA A 102 7.62 -4.16 -2.48
CA ALA A 102 8.05 -4.69 -1.19
C ALA A 102 8.84 -5.99 -1.38
N LEU A 103 9.74 -6.28 -0.45
CA LEU A 103 10.34 -7.60 -0.26
C LEU A 103 9.85 -8.17 1.07
N ALA A 104 9.24 -9.35 1.02
CA ALA A 104 8.98 -10.16 2.20
C ALA A 104 9.98 -11.32 2.28
N VAL A 105 10.44 -11.61 3.50
CA VAL A 105 11.30 -12.76 3.81
C VAL A 105 10.65 -13.54 4.95
N CYS A 106 10.37 -14.83 4.70
CA CYS A 106 9.66 -15.68 5.66
C CYS A 106 8.36 -15.01 6.18
N GLU A 107 7.53 -14.57 5.26
CA GLU A 107 6.23 -13.89 5.50
C GLU A 107 6.32 -12.53 6.22
N GLU A 108 7.52 -11.99 6.42
CA GLU A 108 7.71 -10.68 7.01
C GLU A 108 8.23 -9.67 5.99
N VAL A 109 7.55 -8.52 5.84
CA VAL A 109 8.03 -7.44 4.97
C VAL A 109 9.27 -6.79 5.58
N VAL A 110 10.37 -6.81 4.84
CA VAL A 110 11.69 -6.33 5.30
C VAL A 110 12.20 -5.12 4.52
N LEU A 111 11.60 -4.82 3.38
CA LEU A 111 11.95 -3.68 2.53
C LEU A 111 10.69 -3.19 1.83
N GLY A 112 10.54 -1.86 1.72
CA GLY A 112 9.45 -1.22 1.00
C GLY A 112 9.92 0.05 0.30
N VAL A 113 9.48 0.21 -0.96
CA VAL A 113 9.68 1.43 -1.77
C VAL A 113 8.36 1.77 -2.42
N VAL A 114 7.92 3.02 -2.25
CA VAL A 114 6.74 3.60 -2.89
C VAL A 114 7.14 4.90 -3.56
N TYR A 115 6.93 5.01 -4.87
CA TYR A 115 7.33 6.18 -5.62
C TYR A 115 6.17 6.80 -6.41
N ASN A 116 5.87 8.06 -6.12
CA ASN A 116 4.98 8.89 -6.91
C ASN A 116 5.81 9.67 -7.96
N PRO A 117 5.76 9.30 -9.24
CA PRO A 117 6.58 9.95 -10.28
C PRO A 117 6.04 11.34 -10.71
N ALA A 118 4.75 11.60 -10.48
CA ALA A 118 4.14 12.89 -10.83
C ALA A 118 4.56 14.00 -9.85
N LEU A 119 4.72 13.65 -8.56
CA LEU A 119 5.11 14.59 -7.50
C LEU A 119 6.58 14.45 -7.10
N ASP A 120 7.34 13.55 -7.74
CA ASP A 120 8.72 13.15 -7.37
C ASP A 120 8.88 12.89 -5.88
N ARG A 121 7.99 12.05 -5.33
CA ARG A 121 8.04 11.65 -3.91
C ARG A 121 8.35 10.16 -3.80
N LEU A 122 9.55 9.85 -3.33
CA LEU A 122 9.99 8.48 -3.11
C LEU A 122 10.07 8.20 -1.62
N TYR A 123 9.19 7.31 -1.16
CA TYR A 123 9.17 6.79 0.20
C TYR A 123 9.90 5.46 0.24
N ALA A 124 10.73 5.26 1.26
CA ALA A 124 11.54 4.06 1.39
C ALA A 124 11.79 3.70 2.84
N ALA A 125 11.77 2.40 3.13
CA ALA A 125 12.14 1.85 4.43
C ALA A 125 12.79 0.47 4.28
N ALA A 126 13.72 0.18 5.18
CA ALA A 126 14.18 -1.16 5.48
C ALA A 126 13.93 -1.45 6.96
N LYS A 127 13.57 -2.69 7.29
CA LYS A 127 13.23 -3.10 8.65
C LYS A 127 14.31 -2.71 9.66
N GLY A 128 13.92 -1.96 10.69
CA GLY A 128 14.80 -1.47 11.76
C GLY A 128 15.67 -0.27 11.39
N CYS A 129 15.50 0.33 10.19
CA CYS A 129 16.33 1.43 9.70
C CYS A 129 15.59 2.79 9.69
N GLY A 130 14.30 2.81 10.04
CA GLY A 130 13.44 3.97 9.91
C GLY A 130 12.95 4.18 8.46
N ALA A 131 12.11 5.20 8.27
CA ALA A 131 11.54 5.56 7.00
C ALA A 131 12.04 6.91 6.49
N SER A 132 12.05 7.08 5.16
CA SER A 132 12.45 8.34 4.51
C SER A 132 11.54 8.70 3.35
N CYS A 133 11.45 10.02 3.06
CA CYS A 133 10.92 10.55 1.82
C CYS A 133 12.03 11.33 1.11
N ASN A 134 12.35 10.95 -0.14
CA ASN A 134 13.46 11.51 -0.91
C ASN A 134 14.78 11.56 -0.11
N GLY A 135 15.08 10.48 0.65
CA GLY A 135 16.27 10.36 1.49
C GLY A 135 16.26 11.17 2.78
N LYS A 136 15.19 11.92 3.06
CA LYS A 136 15.04 12.66 4.34
C LYS A 136 14.20 11.82 5.30
N PRO A 137 14.64 11.62 6.56
CA PRO A 137 13.87 10.91 7.56
C PRO A 137 12.47 11.50 7.73
N ILE A 138 11.44 10.63 7.81
CA ILE A 138 10.06 11.00 8.08
C ILE A 138 9.54 10.33 9.35
N ARG A 139 8.49 10.90 9.93
CA ARG A 139 7.78 10.33 11.08
C ARG A 139 6.29 10.60 10.99
N ALA A 140 5.51 9.63 11.42
CA ALA A 140 4.09 9.80 11.65
C ALA A 140 3.82 10.94 12.64
N SER A 141 2.71 11.63 12.48
CA SER A 141 2.34 12.75 13.34
C SER A 141 2.05 12.30 14.78
N SER A 142 2.00 13.24 15.70
CA SER A 142 1.51 13.02 17.06
C SER A 142 0.11 13.62 17.29
N ALA A 143 -0.62 13.93 16.23
CA ALA A 143 -1.97 14.51 16.33
C ALA A 143 -2.91 13.54 17.06
N PRO A 144 -3.68 14.00 18.03
CA PRO A 144 -4.71 13.18 18.67
C PRO A 144 -5.86 12.94 17.69
N PHE A 145 -6.67 11.92 17.94
CA PHE A 145 -7.73 11.46 17.04
C PHE A 145 -8.66 12.60 16.57
N ASN A 146 -9.06 13.48 17.50
CA ASN A 146 -9.98 14.60 17.21
C ASN A 146 -9.35 15.74 16.38
N ARG A 147 -8.08 15.67 16.07
CA ARG A 147 -7.36 16.55 15.13
C ARG A 147 -6.82 15.79 13.92
N GLY A 148 -7.05 14.48 13.89
CA GLY A 148 -6.58 13.61 12.82
C GLY A 148 -7.38 13.77 11.54
N ILE A 149 -6.71 13.59 10.41
CA ILE A 149 -7.31 13.49 9.08
C ILE A 149 -7.40 12.00 8.74
N LEU A 150 -8.62 11.53 8.45
CA LEU A 150 -8.88 10.17 8.00
C LEU A 150 -8.72 10.07 6.48
N CYS A 151 -7.85 9.16 6.01
CA CYS A 151 -7.85 8.70 4.63
C CYS A 151 -8.66 7.41 4.52
N THR A 152 -9.41 7.25 3.44
CA THR A 152 -10.27 6.08 3.23
C THR A 152 -10.60 5.88 1.77
N ALA A 153 -10.93 4.65 1.40
CA ALA A 153 -11.58 4.35 0.14
C ALA A 153 -12.77 3.42 0.35
N PHE A 154 -13.76 3.57 -0.53
CA PHE A 154 -14.86 2.61 -0.62
C PHE A 154 -14.40 1.45 -1.51
N SER A 155 -14.71 0.21 -1.11
CA SER A 155 -14.41 -0.96 -1.94
C SER A 155 -15.07 -0.83 -3.32
N LEU A 156 -14.30 -0.50 -4.34
CA LEU A 156 -14.79 -0.23 -5.69
C LEU A 156 -15.41 -1.49 -6.34
N TYR A 157 -14.86 -2.65 -6.01
CA TYR A 157 -15.20 -3.94 -6.62
C TYR A 157 -16.31 -4.68 -5.87
N LYS A 158 -16.65 -4.24 -4.64
CA LYS A 158 -17.63 -4.89 -3.76
C LYS A 158 -18.58 -3.86 -3.16
N LYS A 159 -19.50 -3.35 -4.00
CA LYS A 159 -20.48 -2.32 -3.61
C LYS A 159 -21.40 -2.73 -2.47
N GLU A 160 -21.51 -4.02 -2.19
CA GLU A 160 -22.23 -4.56 -1.02
C GLU A 160 -21.66 -4.09 0.32
N TYR A 161 -20.38 -3.72 0.36
CA TYR A 161 -19.74 -3.17 1.57
C TYR A 161 -19.85 -1.65 1.69
N ALA A 162 -20.46 -0.97 0.71
CA ALA A 162 -20.50 0.49 0.69
C ALA A 162 -21.16 1.07 1.94
N GLN A 163 -22.25 0.45 2.42
CA GLN A 163 -22.94 0.94 3.62
C GLN A 163 -22.03 0.81 4.86
N ALA A 164 -21.36 -0.33 5.04
CA ALA A 164 -20.43 -0.52 6.16
C ALA A 164 -19.26 0.49 6.10
N CYS A 165 -18.73 0.79 4.91
CA CYS A 165 -17.72 1.85 4.74
C CYS A 165 -18.27 3.22 5.16
N ILE A 166 -19.48 3.56 4.74
CA ILE A 166 -20.13 4.83 5.10
C ILE A 166 -20.32 4.93 6.62
N ASP A 167 -20.78 3.87 7.26
CA ASP A 167 -21.03 3.84 8.71
C ASP A 167 -19.73 4.04 9.50
N ILE A 168 -18.63 3.38 9.09
CA ILE A 168 -17.30 3.56 9.70
C ILE A 168 -16.80 4.99 9.50
N VAL A 169 -16.90 5.52 8.28
CA VAL A 169 -16.44 6.88 7.97
C VAL A 169 -17.28 7.90 8.73
N SER A 170 -18.60 7.72 8.78
CA SER A 170 -19.51 8.63 9.51
C SER A 170 -19.17 8.68 11.00
N GLU A 171 -19.02 7.53 11.65
CA GLU A 171 -18.70 7.47 13.08
C GLU A 171 -17.29 8.01 13.38
N ALA A 172 -16.32 7.73 12.52
CA ALA A 172 -14.98 8.27 12.68
C ALA A 172 -14.95 9.79 12.45
N TYR A 173 -15.69 10.29 11.47
CA TYR A 173 -15.77 11.71 11.13
C TYR A 173 -16.39 12.56 12.26
N GLU A 174 -17.35 12.05 13.00
CA GLU A 174 -17.87 12.72 14.20
C GLU A 174 -16.81 12.98 15.27
N GLN A 175 -15.69 12.29 15.21
CA GLN A 175 -14.65 12.27 16.23
C GLN A 175 -13.25 12.71 15.72
N CYS A 176 -13.03 12.82 14.42
CA CYS A 176 -11.79 13.32 13.81
C CYS A 176 -12.00 14.74 13.23
N ALA A 177 -10.95 15.34 12.67
CA ALA A 177 -11.04 16.70 12.14
C ALA A 177 -11.63 16.75 10.74
N ASP A 178 -11.28 15.81 9.87
CA ASP A 178 -11.71 15.79 8.46
C ASP A 178 -11.38 14.43 7.83
N PHE A 179 -11.84 14.20 6.58
CA PHE A 179 -11.47 13.02 5.83
C PHE A 179 -11.03 13.36 4.39
N ARG A 180 -10.26 12.46 3.80
CA ARG A 180 -9.79 12.55 2.41
C ARG A 180 -9.95 11.20 1.72
N ARG A 181 -10.07 11.25 0.38
CA ARG A 181 -10.01 10.09 -0.49
C ARG A 181 -9.09 10.42 -1.67
N PHE A 182 -7.88 9.93 -1.63
CA PHE A 182 -6.92 10.13 -2.73
C PHE A 182 -7.02 9.03 -3.78
N GLY A 183 -7.44 7.81 -3.38
CA GLY A 183 -7.72 6.71 -4.30
C GLY A 183 -6.51 5.86 -4.66
N THR A 184 -5.54 5.79 -3.75
CA THR A 184 -4.35 4.94 -3.80
C THR A 184 -3.91 4.61 -2.38
N CYS A 185 -4.01 3.35 -2.00
CA CYS A 185 -3.72 2.87 -0.66
C CYS A 185 -2.26 3.13 -0.27
N ALA A 186 -1.31 2.75 -1.12
CA ALA A 186 0.10 2.88 -0.80
C ALA A 186 0.52 4.33 -0.57
N LEU A 187 -0.01 5.30 -1.35
CA LEU A 187 0.29 6.72 -1.14
C LEU A 187 -0.37 7.26 0.12
N GLU A 188 -1.61 6.87 0.40
CA GLU A 188 -2.33 7.30 1.60
C GLU A 188 -1.61 6.83 2.88
N LEU A 189 -1.12 5.58 2.92
CA LEU A 189 -0.29 5.09 4.00
C LEU A 189 1.07 5.83 4.12
N CYS A 190 1.67 6.21 2.99
CA CYS A 190 2.86 7.05 2.97
C CYS A 190 2.59 8.46 3.51
N TYR A 191 1.41 9.02 3.26
CA TYR A 191 1.00 10.30 3.85
C TYR A 191 0.84 10.20 5.38
N LEU A 192 0.37 9.06 5.90
CA LEU A 192 0.39 8.82 7.33
C LEU A 192 1.82 8.73 7.87
N ALA A 193 2.72 8.03 7.16
CA ALA A 193 4.12 7.89 7.54
C ALA A 193 4.86 9.23 7.60
N GLU A 194 4.46 10.19 6.77
CA GLU A 194 5.04 11.53 6.72
C GLU A 194 4.35 12.52 7.67
N GLY A 195 3.23 12.12 8.29
CA GLY A 195 2.45 12.98 9.18
C GLY A 195 1.56 13.99 8.46
N VAL A 196 1.25 13.78 7.18
CA VAL A 196 0.31 14.57 6.39
C VAL A 196 -1.14 14.20 6.73
N CYS A 197 -1.39 12.90 6.93
CA CYS A 197 -2.64 12.34 7.41
C CYS A 197 -2.39 11.48 8.64
N ASP A 198 -3.45 11.03 9.32
CA ASP A 198 -3.31 10.44 10.65
C ASP A 198 -3.98 9.08 10.81
N LEU A 199 -5.06 8.84 10.07
CA LEU A 199 -5.93 7.68 10.18
C LEU A 199 -6.18 7.10 8.79
N TYR A 200 -6.28 5.76 8.70
CA TYR A 200 -6.60 5.09 7.44
C TYR A 200 -7.50 3.88 7.69
N PHE A 201 -8.49 3.74 6.83
CA PHE A 201 -9.34 2.56 6.74
C PHE A 201 -9.71 2.27 5.29
N GLU A 202 -9.55 1.02 4.88
CA GLU A 202 -10.12 0.51 3.64
C GLU A 202 -10.58 -0.94 3.84
N PHE A 203 -11.67 -1.32 3.13
CA PHE A 203 -12.39 -2.56 3.44
C PHE A 203 -11.76 -3.80 2.82
N ARG A 204 -11.16 -3.70 1.64
CA ARG A 204 -10.63 -4.86 0.92
C ARG A 204 -9.40 -4.46 0.12
N LEU A 205 -8.26 -4.89 0.60
CA LEU A 205 -6.97 -4.65 -0.01
C LEU A 205 -6.26 -5.96 -0.31
N PHE A 206 -5.48 -5.94 -1.35
CA PHE A 206 -4.53 -6.98 -1.69
C PHE A 206 -3.16 -6.69 -1.07
N PRO A 207 -2.28 -7.68 -0.92
CA PRO A 207 -0.95 -7.45 -0.34
C PRO A 207 -0.12 -6.40 -1.08
N TRP A 208 -0.23 -6.29 -2.39
CA TRP A 208 0.52 -5.30 -3.18
C TRP A 208 0.09 -3.86 -2.91
N ASP A 209 -1.17 -3.63 -2.48
CA ASP A 209 -1.69 -2.30 -2.14
C ASP A 209 -1.00 -1.74 -0.88
N PHE A 210 -0.59 -2.60 0.07
CA PHE A 210 -0.19 -2.14 1.40
C PHE A 210 1.18 -2.64 1.90
N ALA A 211 1.78 -3.69 1.34
CA ALA A 211 2.96 -4.31 1.92
C ALA A 211 4.14 -3.32 2.06
N ALA A 212 4.48 -2.59 0.99
CA ALA A 212 5.55 -1.62 1.02
C ALA A 212 5.26 -0.44 1.95
N ALA A 213 4.08 0.18 1.77
CA ALA A 213 3.68 1.35 2.52
C ALA A 213 3.40 1.04 4.00
N GLY A 214 2.94 -0.16 4.33
CA GLY A 214 2.76 -0.64 5.69
C GLY A 214 4.06 -0.73 6.47
N LEU A 215 5.14 -1.23 5.84
CA LEU A 215 6.47 -1.19 6.44
C LEU A 215 6.95 0.26 6.64
N ILE A 216 6.80 1.10 5.60
CA ILE A 216 7.21 2.52 5.67
C ILE A 216 6.49 3.23 6.82
N LEU A 217 5.18 3.02 6.99
CA LEU A 217 4.42 3.58 8.08
C LEU A 217 4.90 3.05 9.45
N SER A 218 5.15 1.75 9.56
CA SER A 218 5.63 1.13 10.79
C SER A 218 7.00 1.68 11.20
N GLU A 219 7.93 1.82 10.26
CA GLU A 219 9.26 2.38 10.46
C GLU A 219 9.22 3.89 10.76
N ALA A 220 8.16 4.59 10.36
CA ALA A 220 7.89 5.98 10.73
C ALA A 220 7.24 6.13 12.11
N GLY A 221 6.90 5.03 12.80
CA GLY A 221 6.30 5.01 14.13
C GLY A 221 4.77 4.94 14.16
N GLY A 222 4.12 4.75 13.01
CA GLY A 222 2.69 4.47 12.93
C GLY A 222 2.36 3.00 13.25
N THR A 223 1.09 2.64 13.10
CA THR A 223 0.58 1.28 13.35
C THR A 223 -0.35 0.88 12.22
N VAL A 224 -0.16 -0.33 11.69
CA VAL A 224 -1.00 -0.93 10.65
C VAL A 224 -1.32 -2.37 11.00
N THR A 225 -2.60 -2.77 10.85
CA THR A 225 -3.08 -4.13 11.12
C THR A 225 -4.26 -4.49 10.21
N ASP A 226 -4.65 -5.76 10.24
CA ASP A 226 -5.97 -6.16 9.77
C ASP A 226 -7.09 -5.60 10.69
N HIS A 227 -8.34 -5.83 10.33
CA HIS A 227 -9.51 -5.40 11.10
C HIS A 227 -9.70 -6.12 12.46
N LYS A 228 -8.88 -7.12 12.77
CA LYS A 228 -8.86 -7.84 14.06
C LYS A 228 -7.71 -7.39 14.95
N GLY A 229 -6.86 -6.50 14.45
CA GLY A 229 -5.67 -6.03 15.15
C GLY A 229 -4.46 -6.96 15.01
N ASN A 230 -4.49 -7.93 14.10
CA ASN A 230 -3.36 -8.80 13.78
C ASN A 230 -2.49 -8.19 12.66
N PRO A 231 -1.25 -8.67 12.47
CA PRO A 231 -0.49 -8.35 11.26
C PRO A 231 -1.32 -8.61 10.00
N ALA A 232 -1.28 -7.69 9.05
CA ALA A 232 -2.01 -7.83 7.79
C ALA A 232 -1.45 -9.01 6.98
N PRO A 233 -2.29 -9.96 6.52
CA PRO A 233 -1.83 -11.16 5.83
C PRO A 233 -1.30 -10.83 4.44
N LEU A 234 -0.27 -11.57 3.99
CA LEU A 234 0.33 -11.42 2.66
C LEU A 234 -0.18 -12.45 1.63
N ASP A 235 -1.10 -13.33 2.01
CA ASP A 235 -1.62 -14.44 1.21
C ASP A 235 -3.10 -14.27 0.81
N ARG A 236 -3.76 -13.22 1.29
CA ARG A 236 -5.20 -13.00 1.10
C ARG A 236 -5.58 -11.53 1.14
N THR A 237 -6.77 -11.21 0.65
CA THR A 237 -7.35 -9.87 0.83
C THR A 237 -7.72 -9.63 2.29
N THR A 238 -7.61 -8.37 2.74
CA THR A 238 -7.97 -7.99 4.12
C THR A 238 -8.51 -6.57 4.17
N PRO A 239 -9.42 -6.25 5.10
CA PRO A 239 -9.60 -4.88 5.54
C PRO A 239 -8.35 -4.41 6.28
N LEU A 240 -7.93 -3.18 6.04
CA LEU A 240 -6.75 -2.58 6.65
C LEU A 240 -7.14 -1.39 7.52
N ILE A 241 -6.51 -1.32 8.68
CA ILE A 241 -6.65 -0.20 9.61
C ILE A 241 -5.26 0.29 9.96
N ALA A 242 -5.03 1.59 9.78
CA ALA A 242 -3.77 2.20 10.14
C ALA A 242 -3.95 3.55 10.82
N ALA A 243 -2.97 3.94 11.64
CA ALA A 243 -2.94 5.24 12.28
C ALA A 243 -1.52 5.69 12.61
N ASN A 244 -1.40 6.99 12.87
CA ASN A 244 -0.17 7.64 13.29
C ASN A 244 0.35 7.16 14.66
N SER A 245 -0.50 6.53 15.49
CA SER A 245 -0.15 6.07 16.83
C SER A 245 -0.96 4.83 17.24
N LYS A 246 -0.46 4.06 18.20
CA LYS A 246 -1.18 2.91 18.78
C LYS A 246 -2.52 3.30 19.41
N GLU A 247 -2.60 4.48 20.02
CA GLU A 247 -3.81 4.97 20.66
C GLU A 247 -4.89 5.26 19.62
N ASN A 248 -4.56 6.03 18.59
CA ASN A 248 -5.48 6.36 17.50
C ASN A 248 -5.87 5.10 16.70
N HIS A 249 -4.93 4.18 16.48
CA HIS A 249 -5.20 2.90 15.84
C HIS A 249 -6.23 2.09 16.65
N LYS A 250 -6.04 1.92 17.96
CA LYS A 250 -6.98 1.19 18.82
C LYS A 250 -8.38 1.80 18.76
N LYS A 251 -8.48 3.12 18.72
CA LYS A 251 -9.76 3.82 18.63
C LYS A 251 -10.42 3.56 17.27
N LEU A 252 -9.69 3.71 16.16
CA LEU A 252 -10.22 3.45 14.81
C LEU A 252 -10.62 1.99 14.64
N LEU A 253 -9.80 1.06 15.14
CA LEU A 253 -10.10 -0.37 15.15
C LEU A 253 -11.40 -0.68 15.88
N SER A 254 -11.64 -0.03 17.04
CA SER A 254 -12.88 -0.17 17.79
C SER A 254 -14.11 0.37 17.05
N ILE A 255 -13.96 1.46 16.29
CA ILE A 255 -15.02 1.99 15.42
C ILE A 255 -15.30 0.98 14.30
N ALA A 256 -14.28 0.57 13.59
CA ALA A 256 -14.41 -0.36 12.47
C ALA A 256 -15.05 -1.70 12.87
N ALA A 257 -14.68 -2.24 14.02
CA ALA A 257 -15.20 -3.53 14.53
C ALA A 257 -16.73 -3.54 14.77
N ARG A 258 -17.36 -2.38 14.90
CA ARG A 258 -18.83 -2.29 15.06
C ARG A 258 -19.60 -2.41 13.75
N HIS A 259 -18.94 -2.13 12.65
CA HIS A 259 -19.57 -1.99 11.33
C HIS A 259 -19.07 -3.00 10.29
N ILE A 260 -17.89 -3.59 10.51
CA ILE A 260 -17.36 -4.60 9.57
C ILE A 260 -18.18 -5.88 9.68
N PRO A 261 -18.91 -6.29 8.62
CA PRO A 261 -19.60 -7.58 8.60
C PRO A 261 -18.58 -8.73 8.55
N GLU A 262 -19.03 -9.96 8.76
CA GLU A 262 -18.21 -11.12 8.43
C GLU A 262 -17.87 -11.10 6.92
N VAL A 263 -16.59 -10.89 6.62
CA VAL A 263 -16.09 -10.82 5.25
C VAL A 263 -15.39 -12.13 4.94
N PRO A 264 -15.80 -12.86 3.92
CA PRO A 264 -15.02 -13.98 3.44
C PRO A 264 -13.71 -13.43 2.86
N TYR A 265 -12.59 -13.86 3.43
CA TYR A 265 -11.28 -13.60 2.85
C TYR A 265 -11.16 -14.35 1.52
N THR A 266 -10.61 -13.68 0.51
CA THR A 266 -10.22 -14.35 -0.72
C THR A 266 -8.74 -14.71 -0.61
N GLU A 267 -8.43 -16.00 -0.51
CA GLU A 267 -7.05 -16.47 -0.66
C GLU A 267 -6.56 -16.15 -2.05
N ILE A 268 -5.34 -15.60 -2.14
CA ILE A 268 -4.72 -15.17 -3.40
C ILE A 268 -3.56 -16.09 -3.75
N LEU A 269 -2.86 -16.58 -2.73
CA LEU A 269 -1.76 -17.53 -2.86
C LEU A 269 -2.25 -18.95 -2.54
N ARG A 270 -2.11 -19.86 -3.47
CA ARG A 270 -2.25 -21.31 -3.29
C ARG A 270 -1.05 -22.05 -3.83
#